data_2990e18f1421290ca2d4a877be40de7d
#
_entry.id   2990e18f1421290ca2d4a877be40de7d
#
_cell.length_a   1.000
_cell.length_b   1.000
_cell.length_c   1.000
_cell.angle_alpha   90.00
_cell.angle_beta   90.00
_cell.angle_gamma   90.00
#
_symmetry.space_group_name_H-M   'P 1'
#
loop_
_entity.id
_entity.type
_entity.pdbx_description
1 polymer ?
#
loop_
_entity_poly.entity_id
_entity_poly.type
_entity_poly.pdbx_seq_one_letter_code
_entity_poly.pdbx_strand_id
1 'polypeptide(L)'
;MSEVNSFNINKNNVSQKERVLELAKRDLVSFGQLFLPGDYMKSSPAAYHYELSNLLLDSTKKRNCIILPRGHSKSTLAKTALLYHLYFNPEGKKEFIAWVAEEQSQAIDHIKYMQNHIEINPALNYYFGDLRGSKWTEKEFTTSKGDRVIAKGTSQRLRGRSQLGLRYTKIILDDFESELNTKTPDRRREIKEWVMSTVEPALENSAGNEGSIWLIGTIVHYDSFLQSIYDGYTEATRDERRYAWDVMYHKAIDGDGNVLWSSYFSKQKLADIRRRFEDVGLAHKFAQEYLNEARDLENAKFKTDRLEYYDHEFESKNNYAYLVNSKEAIPVNIYI
;
A
#
# COMPACT_ATOMS: atom_id res chain seq x y z
N MET A 1 13.77 -22.71 -53.66
CA MET A 1 14.59 -22.02 -52.59
C MET A 1 13.76 -21.09 -51.69
N SER A 2 12.48 -21.41 -51.40
CA SER A 2 11.57 -20.52 -50.64
C SER A 2 11.02 -21.14 -49.35
N GLU A 3 11.39 -22.35 -48.97
CA GLU A 3 10.88 -23.00 -47.76
C GLU A 3 11.84 -22.99 -46.52
N VAL A 4 13.13 -22.60 -46.76
CA VAL A 4 14.13 -22.66 -45.66
C VAL A 4 14.08 -21.38 -44.79
N ASN A 5 13.50 -20.27 -45.27
CA ASN A 5 13.45 -18.99 -44.53
C ASN A 5 12.25 -18.86 -43.57
N SER A 6 11.13 -19.60 -43.80
CA SER A 6 9.94 -19.50 -42.92
C SER A 6 10.13 -20.26 -41.58
N PHE A 7 10.94 -21.32 -41.58
CA PHE A 7 11.17 -22.13 -40.36
C PHE A 7 12.11 -21.45 -39.35
N ASN A 8 13.05 -20.61 -39.80
CA ASN A 8 13.97 -19.89 -38.91
C ASN A 8 13.34 -18.65 -38.29
N ILE A 9 12.41 -17.98 -38.96
CA ILE A 9 11.70 -16.80 -38.43
C ILE A 9 10.80 -17.22 -37.26
N ASN A 10 10.11 -18.36 -37.33
CA ASN A 10 9.24 -18.86 -36.27
C ASN A 10 10.01 -19.30 -34.99
N LYS A 11 11.16 -19.95 -35.14
CA LYS A 11 11.98 -20.37 -33.99
C LYS A 11 12.58 -19.17 -33.23
N ASN A 12 13.03 -18.15 -33.96
CA ASN A 12 13.55 -16.93 -33.34
C ASN A 12 12.46 -16.13 -32.62
N ASN A 13 11.23 -16.07 -33.13
CA ASN A 13 10.11 -15.38 -32.51
C ASN A 13 9.62 -16.10 -31.23
N VAL A 14 9.57 -17.43 -31.22
CA VAL A 14 9.23 -18.21 -30.01
C VAL A 14 10.28 -17.98 -28.92
N SER A 15 11.56 -18.08 -29.27
CA SER A 15 12.67 -17.81 -28.34
C SER A 15 12.66 -16.39 -27.75
N GLN A 16 12.33 -15.37 -28.57
CA GLN A 16 12.24 -14.00 -28.11
C GLN A 16 11.02 -13.78 -27.20
N LYS A 17 9.87 -14.34 -27.54
CA LYS A 17 8.66 -14.29 -26.72
C LYS A 17 8.90 -14.90 -25.34
N GLU A 18 9.50 -16.08 -25.28
CA GLU A 18 9.84 -16.78 -24.05
C GLU A 18 10.78 -15.93 -23.18
N ARG A 19 11.82 -15.34 -23.74
CA ARG A 19 12.74 -14.44 -23.01
C ARG A 19 12.03 -13.25 -22.38
N VAL A 20 11.11 -12.62 -23.09
CA VAL A 20 10.33 -11.49 -22.56
C VAL A 20 9.43 -11.95 -21.39
N LEU A 21 8.78 -13.11 -21.53
CA LEU A 21 7.96 -13.66 -20.45
C LEU A 21 8.79 -14.05 -19.22
N GLU A 22 10.00 -14.60 -19.40
CA GLU A 22 10.91 -14.88 -18.29
C GLU A 22 11.40 -13.60 -17.58
N LEU A 23 11.67 -12.54 -18.34
CA LEU A 23 11.97 -11.23 -17.76
C LEU A 23 10.79 -10.68 -16.96
N ALA A 24 9.58 -10.78 -17.51
CA ALA A 24 8.37 -10.31 -16.85
C ALA A 24 8.05 -11.07 -15.55
N LYS A 25 8.44 -12.33 -15.45
CA LYS A 25 8.23 -13.16 -14.25
C LYS A 25 9.12 -12.78 -13.07
N ARG A 26 10.20 -12.05 -13.28
CA ARG A 26 11.19 -11.77 -12.22
C ARG A 26 10.61 -10.94 -11.08
N ASP A 27 9.92 -9.86 -11.44
CA ASP A 27 9.39 -8.89 -10.51
C ASP A 27 8.31 -8.00 -11.17
N LEU A 28 7.54 -7.28 -10.35
CA LEU A 28 6.46 -6.41 -10.83
C LEU A 28 6.98 -5.18 -11.58
N VAL A 29 8.19 -4.72 -11.29
CA VAL A 29 8.79 -3.58 -11.99
C VAL A 29 9.12 -3.97 -13.42
N SER A 30 9.74 -5.13 -13.62
CA SER A 30 10.02 -5.70 -14.94
C SER A 30 8.74 -5.93 -15.74
N PHE A 31 7.72 -6.54 -15.11
CA PHE A 31 6.40 -6.71 -15.72
C PHE A 31 5.78 -5.37 -16.13
N GLY A 32 5.80 -4.39 -15.22
CA GLY A 32 5.26 -3.05 -15.45
C GLY A 32 5.97 -2.30 -16.57
N GLN A 33 7.29 -2.33 -16.62
CA GLN A 33 8.07 -1.70 -17.69
C GLN A 33 7.80 -2.32 -19.06
N LEU A 34 7.61 -3.63 -19.12
CA LEU A 34 7.35 -4.33 -20.38
C LEU A 34 5.91 -4.16 -20.88
N PHE A 35 4.93 -4.17 -19.99
CA PHE A 35 3.52 -4.23 -20.36
C PHE A 35 2.70 -3.00 -19.99
N LEU A 36 3.17 -2.17 -19.06
CA LEU A 36 2.49 -0.97 -18.57
C LEU A 36 3.39 0.27 -18.64
N PRO A 37 4.05 0.54 -19.78
CA PRO A 37 5.09 1.58 -19.86
C PRO A 37 4.56 2.98 -19.51
N GLY A 38 3.29 3.28 -19.74
CA GLY A 38 2.67 4.56 -19.39
C GLY A 38 2.79 4.90 -17.89
N ASP A 39 2.83 3.90 -17.02
CA ASP A 39 2.98 4.08 -15.58
C ASP A 39 4.43 3.98 -15.11
N TYR A 40 5.25 3.14 -15.76
CA TYR A 40 6.58 2.76 -15.27
C TYR A 40 7.76 3.50 -15.92
N MET A 41 7.55 4.22 -17.02
CA MET A 41 8.62 4.92 -17.76
C MET A 41 8.77 6.40 -17.37
N LYS A 42 7.97 6.92 -16.46
CA LYS A 42 8.00 8.33 -16.03
C LYS A 42 9.21 8.66 -15.16
N SER A 43 9.74 7.69 -14.43
CA SER A 43 10.92 7.83 -13.57
C SER A 43 11.52 6.46 -13.28
N SER A 44 12.82 6.43 -12.96
CA SER A 44 13.50 5.20 -12.59
C SER A 44 12.91 4.64 -11.28
N PRO A 45 12.69 3.33 -11.19
CA PRO A 45 12.24 2.70 -9.94
C PRO A 45 13.32 2.83 -8.85
N ALA A 46 12.87 2.91 -7.60
CA ALA A 46 13.72 2.89 -6.42
C ALA A 46 13.69 1.50 -5.74
N ALA A 47 14.57 1.26 -4.79
CA ALA A 47 14.72 -0.04 -4.11
C ALA A 47 13.40 -0.55 -3.49
N TYR A 48 12.61 0.33 -2.89
CA TYR A 48 11.34 -0.06 -2.27
C TYR A 48 10.29 -0.60 -3.26
N HIS A 49 10.37 -0.29 -4.55
CA HIS A 49 9.48 -0.88 -5.56
C HIS A 49 9.75 -2.37 -5.73
N TYR A 50 11.02 -2.77 -5.65
CA TYR A 50 11.41 -4.19 -5.68
C TYR A 50 11.10 -4.89 -4.37
N GLU A 51 11.25 -4.21 -3.23
CA GLU A 51 10.83 -4.71 -1.92
C GLU A 51 9.31 -4.99 -1.92
N LEU A 52 8.49 -4.03 -2.38
CA LEU A 52 7.05 -4.21 -2.51
C LEU A 52 6.69 -5.32 -3.52
N SER A 53 7.42 -5.41 -4.64
CA SER A 53 7.25 -6.49 -5.60
C SER A 53 7.46 -7.86 -4.94
N ASN A 54 8.55 -8.03 -4.21
CA ASN A 54 8.86 -9.27 -3.51
C ASN A 54 7.78 -9.62 -2.48
N LEU A 55 7.30 -8.62 -1.72
CA LEU A 55 6.24 -8.79 -0.74
C LEU A 55 4.94 -9.29 -1.38
N LEU A 56 4.51 -8.65 -2.48
CA LEU A 56 3.24 -8.96 -3.15
C LEU A 56 3.27 -10.25 -3.97
N LEU A 57 4.45 -10.68 -4.43
CA LEU A 57 4.63 -11.92 -5.19
C LEU A 57 4.89 -13.14 -4.30
N ASP A 58 5.27 -12.94 -3.04
CA ASP A 58 5.49 -14.06 -2.11
C ASP A 58 4.14 -14.67 -1.68
N SER A 59 3.84 -15.84 -2.22
CA SER A 59 2.61 -16.57 -1.91
C SER A 59 2.52 -17.11 -0.48
N THR A 60 3.63 -17.13 0.26
CA THR A 60 3.66 -17.55 1.69
C THR A 60 3.18 -16.44 2.62
N LYS A 61 3.27 -15.18 2.20
CA LYS A 61 2.84 -14.00 2.93
C LYS A 61 1.35 -13.75 2.73
N LYS A 62 0.56 -14.04 3.77
CA LYS A 62 -0.91 -14.00 3.69
C LYS A 62 -1.53 -12.70 4.23
N ARG A 63 -0.81 -11.99 5.07
CA ARG A 63 -1.27 -10.76 5.73
C ARG A 63 -0.23 -9.66 5.51
N ASN A 64 -0.43 -8.88 4.46
CA ASN A 64 0.49 -7.83 4.04
C ASN A 64 -0.06 -6.45 4.42
N CYS A 65 0.73 -5.65 5.10
CA CYS A 65 0.42 -4.26 5.45
C CYS A 65 1.46 -3.33 4.82
N ILE A 66 1.02 -2.53 3.86
CA ILE A 66 1.87 -1.67 3.03
C ILE A 66 1.55 -0.21 3.36
N ILE A 67 2.45 0.43 4.08
CA ILE A 67 2.34 1.80 4.54
C ILE A 67 3.40 2.65 3.83
N LEU A 68 2.98 3.35 2.79
CA LEU A 68 3.86 4.17 1.96
C LEU A 68 3.32 5.60 1.85
N PRO A 69 4.20 6.59 1.62
CA PRO A 69 3.81 7.97 1.47
C PRO A 69 2.89 8.19 0.27
N ARG A 70 2.15 9.29 0.28
CA ARG A 70 1.33 9.71 -0.86
C ARG A 70 2.18 9.89 -2.12
N GLY A 71 1.64 9.44 -3.26
CA GLY A 71 2.30 9.55 -4.57
C GLY A 71 3.45 8.56 -4.81
N HIS A 72 3.69 7.60 -3.90
CA HIS A 72 4.76 6.59 -4.02
C HIS A 72 4.27 5.26 -4.62
N SER A 73 3.38 5.32 -5.61
CA SER A 73 2.97 4.20 -6.50
C SER A 73 2.38 2.95 -5.82
N LYS A 74 1.95 3.01 -4.54
CA LYS A 74 1.39 1.86 -3.83
C LYS A 74 0.23 1.18 -4.57
N SER A 75 -0.82 1.93 -4.93
CA SER A 75 -1.97 1.38 -5.67
C SER A 75 -1.60 0.99 -7.11
N THR A 76 -0.62 1.65 -7.73
CA THR A 76 -0.12 1.28 -9.08
C THR A 76 0.54 -0.10 -9.04
N LEU A 77 1.46 -0.34 -8.07
CA LEU A 77 2.09 -1.64 -7.91
C LEU A 77 1.09 -2.73 -7.52
N ALA A 78 0.10 -2.42 -6.69
CA ALA A 78 -0.95 -3.38 -6.34
C ALA A 78 -1.80 -3.79 -7.56
N LYS A 79 -2.17 -2.82 -8.43
CA LYS A 79 -2.86 -3.12 -9.70
C LYS A 79 -1.98 -3.94 -10.63
N THR A 80 -0.70 -3.61 -10.72
CA THR A 80 0.27 -4.38 -11.51
C THR A 80 0.41 -5.80 -10.98
N ALA A 81 0.50 -5.96 -9.65
CA ALA A 81 0.54 -7.28 -9.02
C ALA A 81 -0.70 -8.11 -9.32
N LEU A 82 -1.87 -7.48 -9.29
CA LEU A 82 -3.11 -8.19 -9.63
C LEU A 82 -3.15 -8.62 -11.10
N LEU A 83 -2.80 -7.73 -12.05
CA LEU A 83 -2.67 -8.10 -13.46
C LEU A 83 -1.64 -9.22 -13.65
N TYR A 84 -0.47 -9.11 -13.01
CA TYR A 84 0.55 -10.16 -13.03
C TYR A 84 -0.04 -11.52 -12.56
N HIS A 85 -0.72 -11.54 -11.42
CA HIS A 85 -1.35 -12.76 -10.91
C HIS A 85 -2.38 -13.32 -11.88
N LEU A 86 -3.27 -12.51 -12.45
CA LEU A 86 -4.28 -12.97 -13.42
C LEU A 86 -3.65 -13.56 -14.70
N TYR A 87 -2.58 -12.95 -15.22
CA TYR A 87 -1.91 -13.43 -16.42
C TYR A 87 -1.07 -14.69 -16.17
N PHE A 88 -0.33 -14.75 -15.06
CA PHE A 88 0.53 -15.87 -14.72
C PHE A 88 -0.14 -16.95 -13.86
N ASN A 89 -1.41 -16.77 -13.48
CA ASN A 89 -2.14 -17.78 -12.74
C ASN A 89 -2.21 -19.10 -13.54
N PRO A 90 -1.83 -20.25 -12.94
CA PRO A 90 -1.91 -21.53 -13.60
C PRO A 90 -3.34 -21.88 -14.03
N GLU A 91 -3.46 -22.60 -15.13
CA GLU A 91 -4.76 -23.12 -15.56
C GLU A 91 -5.37 -24.01 -14.45
N GLY A 92 -6.67 -23.86 -14.25
CA GLY A 92 -7.42 -24.61 -13.23
C GLY A 92 -7.42 -23.99 -11.83
N LYS A 93 -6.51 -23.07 -11.53
CA LYS A 93 -6.56 -22.28 -10.29
C LYS A 93 -7.43 -21.05 -10.53
N LYS A 94 -8.53 -20.93 -9.81
CA LYS A 94 -9.46 -19.80 -9.92
C LYS A 94 -9.28 -18.88 -8.73
N GLU A 95 -9.12 -17.59 -9.00
CA GLU A 95 -9.03 -16.56 -7.98
C GLU A 95 -10.38 -15.84 -7.85
N PHE A 96 -10.80 -15.60 -6.61
CA PHE A 96 -11.93 -14.73 -6.31
C PHE A 96 -11.44 -13.56 -5.47
N ILE A 97 -11.39 -12.36 -6.06
CA ILE A 97 -10.67 -11.21 -5.55
C ILE A 97 -11.66 -10.07 -5.30
N ALA A 98 -11.57 -9.45 -4.11
CA ALA A 98 -12.23 -8.18 -3.84
C ALA A 98 -11.20 -7.06 -3.79
N TRP A 99 -11.43 -5.99 -4.55
CA TRP A 99 -10.76 -4.71 -4.37
C TRP A 99 -11.70 -3.79 -3.60
N VAL A 100 -11.27 -3.35 -2.43
CA VAL A 100 -12.06 -2.54 -1.51
C VAL A 100 -11.35 -1.21 -1.29
N ALA A 101 -12.07 -0.11 -1.43
CA ALA A 101 -11.62 1.23 -1.07
C ALA A 101 -12.61 1.86 -0.08
N GLU A 102 -12.34 3.07 0.42
CA GLU A 102 -13.32 3.78 1.26
C GLU A 102 -14.68 3.85 0.55
N GLU A 103 -14.69 4.35 -0.68
CA GLU A 103 -15.88 4.41 -1.53
C GLU A 103 -15.81 3.41 -2.69
N GLN A 104 -16.95 2.80 -3.04
CA GLN A 104 -17.00 1.83 -4.15
C GLN A 104 -16.56 2.45 -5.48
N SER A 105 -16.81 3.73 -5.71
CA SER A 105 -16.40 4.46 -6.92
C SER A 105 -14.88 4.38 -7.14
N GLN A 106 -14.09 4.56 -6.09
CA GLN A 106 -12.63 4.43 -6.14
C GLN A 106 -12.20 3.01 -6.51
N ALA A 107 -12.83 1.99 -5.90
CA ALA A 107 -12.56 0.60 -6.24
C ALA A 107 -12.96 0.27 -7.70
N ILE A 108 -14.03 0.88 -8.23
CA ILE A 108 -14.44 0.75 -9.63
C ILE A 108 -13.37 1.33 -10.56
N ASP A 109 -12.75 2.47 -10.24
CA ASP A 109 -11.69 3.05 -11.07
C ASP A 109 -10.47 2.13 -11.17
N HIS A 110 -10.12 1.43 -10.09
CA HIS A 110 -9.06 0.42 -10.13
C HIS A 110 -9.43 -0.79 -11.00
N ILE A 111 -10.68 -1.25 -10.93
CA ILE A 111 -11.17 -2.34 -11.79
C ILE A 111 -11.19 -1.92 -13.26
N LYS A 112 -11.69 -0.74 -13.58
CA LYS A 112 -11.68 -0.18 -14.94
C LYS A 112 -10.27 -0.06 -15.51
N TYR A 113 -9.28 0.36 -14.70
CA TYR A 113 -7.89 0.37 -15.12
C TYR A 113 -7.43 -1.02 -15.58
N MET A 114 -7.71 -2.06 -14.79
CA MET A 114 -7.33 -3.44 -15.15
C MET A 114 -8.09 -3.94 -16.40
N GLN A 115 -9.39 -3.67 -16.48
CA GLN A 115 -10.21 -4.00 -17.64
C GLN A 115 -9.65 -3.36 -18.93
N ASN A 116 -9.29 -2.07 -18.88
CA ASN A 116 -8.71 -1.39 -20.03
C ASN A 116 -7.42 -2.07 -20.50
N HIS A 117 -6.54 -2.46 -19.57
CA HIS A 117 -5.31 -3.17 -19.95
C HIS A 117 -5.61 -4.56 -20.53
N ILE A 118 -6.57 -5.29 -20.00
CA ILE A 118 -6.96 -6.59 -20.53
C ILE A 118 -7.58 -6.46 -21.93
N GLU A 119 -8.40 -5.43 -22.18
CA GLU A 119 -9.10 -5.27 -23.46
C GLU A 119 -8.20 -4.71 -24.58
N ILE A 120 -7.47 -3.64 -24.30
CA ILE A 120 -6.86 -2.84 -25.36
C ILE A 120 -5.32 -2.80 -25.34
N ASN A 121 -4.65 -3.40 -24.36
CA ASN A 121 -3.21 -3.38 -24.29
C ASN A 121 -2.61 -4.37 -25.30
N PRO A 122 -1.96 -3.87 -26.40
CA PRO A 122 -1.51 -4.75 -27.47
C PRO A 122 -0.37 -5.67 -27.04
N ALA A 123 0.48 -5.22 -26.09
CA ALA A 123 1.56 -6.04 -25.59
C ALA A 123 1.03 -7.23 -24.76
N LEU A 124 0.11 -6.98 -23.83
CA LEU A 124 -0.53 -8.05 -23.05
C LEU A 124 -1.25 -9.03 -23.95
N ASN A 125 -2.03 -8.54 -24.93
CA ASN A 125 -2.75 -9.41 -25.86
C ASN A 125 -1.80 -10.22 -26.75
N TYR A 126 -0.69 -9.65 -27.20
CA TYR A 126 0.31 -10.36 -28.00
C TYR A 126 1.01 -11.49 -27.21
N TYR A 127 1.42 -11.18 -25.97
CA TYR A 127 2.20 -12.14 -25.18
C TYR A 127 1.34 -13.20 -24.47
N PHE A 128 0.14 -12.86 -24.01
CA PHE A 128 -0.70 -13.74 -23.19
C PHE A 128 -2.01 -14.16 -23.86
N GLY A 129 -2.44 -13.47 -24.91
CA GLY A 129 -3.76 -13.67 -25.52
C GLY A 129 -4.88 -12.93 -24.79
N ASP A 130 -6.11 -13.16 -25.23
CA ASP A 130 -7.30 -12.55 -24.65
C ASP A 130 -7.64 -13.17 -23.28
N LEU A 131 -7.62 -12.34 -22.25
CA LEU A 131 -7.95 -12.74 -20.88
C LEU A 131 -9.40 -12.39 -20.49
N ARG A 132 -10.18 -11.74 -21.36
CA ARG A 132 -11.55 -11.34 -21.07
C ARG A 132 -12.48 -12.52 -20.93
N GLY A 133 -13.23 -12.56 -19.81
CA GLY A 133 -14.27 -13.56 -19.56
C GLY A 133 -15.68 -13.07 -19.91
N SER A 134 -16.68 -13.88 -19.57
CA SER A 134 -18.09 -13.66 -19.93
C SER A 134 -18.76 -12.52 -19.15
N LYS A 135 -18.35 -12.29 -17.89
CA LYS A 135 -18.89 -11.19 -17.07
C LYS A 135 -17.97 -10.00 -17.14
N TRP A 136 -18.51 -8.85 -17.61
CA TRP A 136 -17.70 -7.65 -17.81
C TRP A 136 -18.53 -6.40 -17.53
N THR A 137 -18.49 -5.95 -16.29
CA THR A 137 -19.20 -4.76 -15.82
C THR A 137 -18.27 -3.83 -15.08
N GLU A 138 -18.62 -2.58 -14.86
CA GLU A 138 -17.80 -1.62 -14.13
C GLU A 138 -17.47 -2.06 -12.68
N LYS A 139 -18.32 -2.88 -12.06
CA LYS A 139 -18.17 -3.33 -10.66
C LYS A 139 -17.57 -4.71 -10.52
N GLU A 140 -17.49 -5.44 -11.62
CA GLU A 140 -17.09 -6.84 -11.59
C GLU A 140 -16.70 -7.34 -12.98
N PHE A 141 -15.64 -8.11 -13.05
CA PHE A 141 -15.28 -8.85 -14.26
C PHE A 141 -14.81 -10.26 -13.95
N THR A 142 -14.87 -11.13 -14.95
CA THR A 142 -14.26 -12.45 -14.93
C THR A 142 -13.19 -12.55 -16.01
N THR A 143 -12.19 -13.42 -15.79
CA THR A 143 -11.21 -13.77 -16.81
C THR A 143 -11.65 -15.01 -17.62
N SER A 144 -11.05 -15.23 -18.78
CA SER A 144 -11.22 -16.44 -19.57
C SER A 144 -10.74 -17.71 -18.83
N LYS A 145 -9.86 -17.55 -17.82
CA LYS A 145 -9.42 -18.63 -16.91
C LYS A 145 -10.41 -18.92 -15.78
N GLY A 146 -11.44 -18.08 -15.62
CA GLY A 146 -12.48 -18.22 -14.59
C GLY A 146 -12.19 -17.47 -13.29
N ASP A 147 -11.17 -16.62 -13.24
CA ASP A 147 -10.96 -15.71 -12.12
C ASP A 147 -12.10 -14.67 -12.07
N ARG A 148 -12.34 -14.13 -10.88
CA ARG A 148 -13.37 -13.13 -10.66
C ARG A 148 -12.82 -11.99 -9.80
N VAL A 149 -13.01 -10.76 -10.25
CA VAL A 149 -12.58 -9.55 -9.55
C VAL A 149 -13.78 -8.63 -9.34
N ILE A 150 -14.00 -8.16 -8.10
CA ILE A 150 -15.13 -7.28 -7.75
C ILE A 150 -14.67 -6.02 -7.02
N ALA A 151 -15.35 -4.90 -7.30
CA ALA A 151 -15.18 -3.62 -6.59
C ALA A 151 -16.16 -3.49 -5.43
N LYS A 152 -15.66 -3.08 -4.26
CA LYS A 152 -16.44 -2.85 -3.06
C LYS A 152 -16.03 -1.56 -2.35
N GLY A 153 -16.99 -0.96 -1.62
CA GLY A 153 -16.71 0.04 -0.59
C GLY A 153 -16.67 -0.58 0.80
N THR A 154 -16.04 0.10 1.76
CA THR A 154 -15.96 -0.37 3.17
C THR A 154 -17.33 -0.58 3.82
N SER A 155 -18.35 0.21 3.44
CA SER A 155 -19.71 0.08 3.94
C SER A 155 -20.49 -1.13 3.36
N GLN A 156 -19.90 -1.86 2.39
CA GLN A 156 -20.61 -2.92 1.69
C GLN A 156 -20.31 -4.30 2.29
N ARG A 157 -21.34 -5.16 2.26
CA ARG A 157 -21.19 -6.54 2.75
C ARG A 157 -20.23 -7.33 1.87
N LEU A 158 -19.19 -7.88 2.50
CA LEU A 158 -18.28 -8.86 1.88
C LEU A 158 -18.82 -10.29 2.05
N ARG A 159 -19.55 -10.57 3.14
CA ARG A 159 -20.17 -11.87 3.41
C ARG A 159 -21.50 -12.05 2.65
N GLY A 160 -21.90 -13.30 2.40
CA GLY A 160 -23.24 -13.67 1.93
C GLY A 160 -23.46 -13.63 0.41
N ARG A 161 -22.41 -13.42 -0.39
CA ARG A 161 -22.44 -13.63 -1.84
C ARG A 161 -21.57 -14.83 -2.26
N SER A 162 -21.72 -15.95 -1.57
CA SER A 162 -21.23 -17.21 -2.05
C SER A 162 -22.07 -17.66 -3.25
N GLN A 163 -21.83 -17.09 -4.44
CA GLN A 163 -22.23 -17.76 -5.65
C GLN A 163 -21.31 -18.98 -5.77
N LEU A 164 -21.89 -20.15 -5.64
CA LEU A 164 -21.19 -21.46 -5.73
C LEU A 164 -20.28 -21.79 -4.52
N GLY A 165 -20.48 -21.22 -3.32
CA GLY A 165 -19.69 -21.59 -2.13
C GLY A 165 -18.26 -21.05 -2.09
N LEU A 166 -17.86 -20.21 -3.05
CA LEU A 166 -16.51 -19.68 -3.13
C LEU A 166 -16.30 -18.55 -2.13
N ARG A 167 -15.22 -18.61 -1.35
CA ARG A 167 -14.70 -17.54 -0.50
C ARG A 167 -13.64 -16.74 -1.27
N TYR A 168 -13.32 -15.53 -0.78
CA TYR A 168 -12.29 -14.73 -1.41
C TYR A 168 -10.91 -15.37 -1.22
N THR A 169 -10.18 -15.54 -2.32
CA THR A 169 -8.78 -15.96 -2.30
C THR A 169 -7.86 -14.78 -2.02
N LYS A 170 -8.33 -13.56 -2.31
CA LYS A 170 -7.59 -12.33 -2.02
C LYS A 170 -8.56 -11.16 -1.75
N ILE A 171 -8.26 -10.37 -0.72
CA ILE A 171 -8.92 -9.09 -0.46
C ILE A 171 -7.86 -8.00 -0.40
N ILE A 172 -8.04 -6.96 -1.22
CA ILE A 172 -7.17 -5.78 -1.26
C ILE A 172 -7.95 -4.63 -0.65
N LEU A 173 -7.46 -4.07 0.46
CA LEU A 173 -8.00 -2.87 1.09
C LEU A 173 -7.05 -1.71 0.73
N ASP A 174 -7.44 -0.88 -0.23
CA ASP A 174 -6.63 0.23 -0.77
C ASP A 174 -7.23 1.57 -0.35
N ASP A 175 -6.45 2.36 0.39
CA ASP A 175 -6.86 3.65 0.96
C ASP A 175 -8.26 3.56 1.61
N PHE A 176 -8.49 2.52 2.42
CA PHE A 176 -9.77 2.22 3.08
C PHE A 176 -10.00 3.05 4.35
N GLU A 177 -8.95 3.62 4.92
CA GLU A 177 -8.98 4.60 6.00
C GLU A 177 -8.80 6.01 5.44
N SER A 178 -9.65 6.94 5.91
CA SER A 178 -9.58 8.36 5.59
C SER A 178 -9.71 9.19 6.86
N GLU A 179 -9.45 10.50 6.77
CA GLU A 179 -9.69 11.41 7.88
C GLU A 179 -11.17 11.44 8.30
N LEU A 180 -12.08 11.24 7.34
CA LEU A 180 -13.50 11.25 7.62
C LEU A 180 -13.94 10.03 8.40
N ASN A 181 -13.52 8.82 7.98
CA ASN A 181 -13.93 7.59 8.62
C ASN A 181 -13.07 7.20 9.84
N THR A 182 -11.98 7.94 10.12
CA THR A 182 -11.17 7.80 11.35
C THR A 182 -11.36 8.95 12.34
N LYS A 183 -12.27 9.89 12.08
CA LYS A 183 -12.42 11.13 12.86
C LYS A 183 -12.77 10.88 14.32
N THR A 184 -13.62 9.91 14.64
CA THR A 184 -14.04 9.63 16.00
C THR A 184 -13.50 8.29 16.51
N PRO A 185 -13.29 8.11 17.83
CA PRO A 185 -12.86 6.83 18.40
C PRO A 185 -13.80 5.66 18.00
N ASP A 186 -15.12 5.90 17.95
CA ASP A 186 -16.10 4.88 17.57
C ASP A 186 -15.91 4.42 16.13
N ARG A 187 -15.72 5.35 15.18
CA ARG A 187 -15.47 5.01 13.78
C ARG A 187 -14.17 4.21 13.61
N ARG A 188 -13.11 4.59 14.32
CA ARG A 188 -11.85 3.83 14.28
C ARG A 188 -12.03 2.42 14.82
N ARG A 189 -12.77 2.26 15.93
CA ARG A 189 -13.12 0.95 16.48
C ARG A 189 -13.95 0.13 15.50
N GLU A 190 -14.96 0.72 14.85
CA GLU A 190 -15.78 0.07 13.83
C GLU A 190 -14.96 -0.45 12.66
N ILE A 191 -13.95 0.30 12.19
CA ILE A 191 -13.05 -0.15 11.13
C ILE A 191 -12.23 -1.36 11.59
N LYS A 192 -11.63 -1.29 12.80
CA LYS A 192 -10.86 -2.40 13.38
C LYS A 192 -11.71 -3.67 13.52
N GLU A 193 -12.93 -3.52 14.05
CA GLU A 193 -13.89 -4.62 14.20
C GLU A 193 -14.32 -5.15 12.82
N TRP A 194 -14.60 -4.29 11.85
CA TRP A 194 -14.99 -4.70 10.51
C TRP A 194 -13.90 -5.51 9.81
N VAL A 195 -12.65 -5.09 9.87
CA VAL A 195 -11.55 -5.86 9.28
C VAL A 195 -11.44 -7.23 9.96
N MET A 196 -11.41 -7.29 11.28
CA MET A 196 -11.19 -8.53 12.02
C MET A 196 -12.41 -9.47 12.01
N SER A 197 -13.63 -8.93 12.02
CA SER A 197 -14.85 -9.72 12.14
C SER A 197 -15.59 -9.97 10.83
N THR A 198 -15.28 -9.21 9.77
CA THR A 198 -15.96 -9.31 8.47
C THR A 198 -15.01 -9.64 7.32
N VAL A 199 -13.89 -8.90 7.19
CA VAL A 199 -12.94 -9.09 6.09
C VAL A 199 -12.15 -10.40 6.26
N GLU A 200 -11.52 -10.58 7.42
CA GLU A 200 -10.73 -11.79 7.72
C GLU A 200 -11.55 -13.08 7.53
N PRO A 201 -12.76 -13.22 8.13
CA PRO A 201 -13.55 -14.43 7.95
C PRO A 201 -14.21 -14.57 6.56
N ALA A 202 -14.12 -13.58 5.67
CA ALA A 202 -14.60 -13.69 4.29
C ALA A 202 -13.58 -14.41 3.38
N LEU A 203 -12.34 -14.54 3.83
CA LEU A 203 -11.29 -15.23 3.09
C LEU A 203 -11.47 -16.75 3.09
N GLU A 204 -10.90 -17.36 2.05
CA GLU A 204 -10.71 -18.80 1.99
C GLU A 204 -9.78 -19.26 3.13
N ASN A 205 -10.16 -20.34 3.80
CA ASN A 205 -9.42 -20.87 4.95
C ASN A 205 -9.41 -22.40 4.96
N SER A 206 -9.39 -23.02 3.79
CA SER A 206 -9.21 -24.47 3.68
C SER A 206 -7.74 -24.84 3.76
N ALA A 207 -7.45 -26.01 4.29
CA ALA A 207 -6.09 -26.52 4.47
C ALA A 207 -5.30 -26.47 3.15
N GLY A 208 -4.18 -25.75 3.14
CA GLY A 208 -3.32 -25.57 1.98
C GLY A 208 -3.78 -24.52 0.96
N ASN A 209 -4.93 -23.87 1.18
CA ASN A 209 -5.46 -22.81 0.30
C ASN A 209 -5.93 -21.58 1.07
N GLU A 210 -5.09 -21.07 1.95
CA GLU A 210 -5.37 -19.87 2.73
C GLU A 210 -5.38 -18.61 1.85
N GLY A 211 -6.46 -17.84 1.93
CA GLY A 211 -6.58 -16.54 1.26
C GLY A 211 -5.67 -15.48 1.85
N SER A 212 -5.40 -14.43 1.08
CA SER A 212 -4.51 -13.33 1.47
C SER A 212 -5.22 -11.98 1.58
N ILE A 213 -4.73 -11.13 2.49
CA ILE A 213 -5.13 -9.71 2.60
C ILE A 213 -3.94 -8.83 2.27
N TRP A 214 -4.19 -7.80 1.48
CA TRP A 214 -3.28 -6.67 1.28
C TRP A 214 -3.93 -5.41 1.83
N LEU A 215 -3.38 -4.87 2.89
CA LEU A 215 -3.71 -3.54 3.41
C LEU A 215 -2.74 -2.55 2.80
N ILE A 216 -3.27 -1.54 2.11
CA ILE A 216 -2.47 -0.56 1.39
C ILE A 216 -2.97 0.81 1.78
N GLY A 217 -2.09 1.69 2.25
CA GLY A 217 -2.52 3.02 2.63
C GLY A 217 -1.40 3.92 3.13
N THR A 218 -1.83 5.06 3.64
CA THR A 218 -1.02 6.04 4.38
C THR A 218 -1.62 6.16 5.78
N ILE A 219 -0.83 6.36 6.81
CA ILE A 219 -1.34 6.56 8.17
C ILE A 219 -2.04 7.93 8.26
N VAL A 220 -3.35 7.89 8.40
CA VAL A 220 -4.21 9.09 8.45
C VAL A 220 -4.54 9.55 9.87
N HIS A 221 -4.36 8.67 10.86
CA HIS A 221 -4.64 8.96 12.27
C HIS A 221 -3.75 8.13 13.18
N TYR A 222 -3.29 8.69 14.30
CA TYR A 222 -2.41 8.01 15.28
C TYR A 222 -3.04 6.76 15.95
N ASP A 223 -4.37 6.61 15.90
CA ASP A 223 -5.12 5.44 16.37
C ASP A 223 -5.90 4.77 15.20
N SER A 224 -5.39 4.86 13.97
CA SER A 224 -5.95 4.14 12.81
C SER A 224 -5.63 2.64 12.88
N PHE A 225 -6.27 1.84 12.06
CA PHE A 225 -5.98 0.41 11.98
C PHE A 225 -4.57 0.14 11.46
N LEU A 226 -4.16 0.87 10.40
CA LEU A 226 -2.79 0.77 9.88
C LEU A 226 -1.73 1.14 10.92
N GLN A 227 -1.97 2.22 11.71
CA GLN A 227 -1.08 2.59 12.82
C GLN A 227 -1.01 1.48 13.87
N SER A 228 -2.15 0.90 14.27
CA SER A 228 -2.19 -0.18 15.26
C SER A 228 -1.41 -1.42 14.80
N ILE A 229 -1.44 -1.74 13.50
CA ILE A 229 -0.63 -2.83 12.94
C ILE A 229 0.86 -2.47 13.00
N TYR A 230 1.22 -1.24 12.64
CA TYR A 230 2.62 -0.79 12.67
C TYR A 230 3.19 -0.78 14.09
N ASP A 231 2.43 -0.30 15.07
CA ASP A 231 2.82 -0.30 16.48
C ASP A 231 3.04 -1.73 16.99
N GLY A 232 2.08 -2.63 16.73
CA GLY A 232 2.20 -4.04 17.11
C GLY A 232 3.38 -4.75 16.42
N TYR A 233 3.69 -4.41 15.16
CA TYR A 233 4.87 -4.90 14.46
C TYR A 233 6.17 -4.39 15.10
N THR A 234 6.23 -3.11 15.45
CA THR A 234 7.40 -2.49 16.09
C THR A 234 7.67 -3.11 17.47
N GLU A 235 6.62 -3.30 18.27
CA GLU A 235 6.72 -4.00 19.55
C GLU A 235 7.17 -5.45 19.37
N ALA A 236 6.56 -6.18 18.44
CA ALA A 236 6.92 -7.55 18.17
C ALA A 236 8.39 -7.70 17.73
N THR A 237 8.89 -6.76 16.91
CA THR A 237 10.29 -6.72 16.47
C THR A 237 11.23 -6.45 17.64
N ARG A 238 10.89 -5.49 18.52
CA ARG A 238 11.67 -5.19 19.72
C ARG A 238 11.73 -6.38 20.68
N ASP A 239 10.62 -7.09 20.83
CA ASP A 239 10.48 -8.22 21.76
C ASP A 239 10.87 -9.57 21.09
N GLU A 240 11.42 -9.54 19.88
CA GLU A 240 11.84 -10.71 19.07
C GLU A 240 10.74 -11.78 18.92
N ARG A 241 9.47 -11.37 18.91
CA ARG A 241 8.32 -12.28 18.76
C ARG A 241 7.77 -12.27 17.35
N ARG A 242 7.17 -13.39 16.94
CA ARG A 242 6.49 -13.49 15.65
C ARG A 242 5.28 -12.53 15.61
N TYR A 243 5.11 -11.84 14.49
CA TYR A 243 3.94 -11.02 14.21
C TYR A 243 3.10 -11.63 13.07
N ALA A 244 1.80 -11.39 13.11
CA ALA A 244 0.87 -12.00 12.14
C ALA A 244 0.87 -11.30 10.78
N TRP A 245 1.34 -10.06 10.71
CA TRP A 245 1.39 -9.23 9.52
C TRP A 245 2.82 -9.05 9.03
N ASP A 246 3.00 -9.15 7.72
CA ASP A 246 4.21 -8.70 7.03
C ASP A 246 4.06 -7.21 6.75
N VAL A 247 4.86 -6.39 7.42
CA VAL A 247 4.71 -4.92 7.38
C VAL A 247 5.83 -4.30 6.57
N MET A 248 5.45 -3.51 5.57
CA MET A 248 6.34 -2.64 4.83
C MET A 248 5.99 -1.18 5.17
N TYR A 249 6.93 -0.45 5.76
CA TYR A 249 6.74 0.93 6.18
C TYR A 249 7.89 1.81 5.69
N HIS A 250 7.57 2.87 4.97
CA HIS A 250 8.55 3.88 4.56
C HIS A 250 7.99 5.30 4.71
N LYS A 251 8.93 6.24 4.90
CA LYS A 251 8.71 7.69 4.84
C LYS A 251 9.26 8.21 3.51
N ALA A 252 8.72 9.31 2.98
CA ALA A 252 9.29 9.95 1.78
C ALA A 252 10.70 10.50 2.02
N ILE A 253 11.00 10.88 3.27
CA ILE A 253 12.33 11.27 3.75
C ILE A 253 12.55 10.54 5.07
N ASP A 254 13.64 9.80 5.20
CA ASP A 254 14.03 9.12 6.43
C ASP A 254 14.67 10.06 7.45
N GLY A 255 15.04 9.53 8.63
CA GLY A 255 15.68 10.28 9.70
C GLY A 255 17.05 10.88 9.34
N ASP A 256 17.74 10.29 8.36
CA ASP A 256 19.04 10.73 7.85
C ASP A 256 18.92 11.71 6.68
N GLY A 257 17.69 12.04 6.27
CA GLY A 257 17.40 12.95 5.17
C GLY A 257 17.55 12.32 3.78
N ASN A 258 17.55 10.99 3.67
CA ASN A 258 17.53 10.30 2.39
C ASN A 258 16.09 10.26 1.84
N VAL A 259 15.98 10.48 0.53
CA VAL A 259 14.70 10.47 -0.16
C VAL A 259 14.40 9.07 -0.69
N LEU A 260 13.23 8.53 -0.35
CA LEU A 260 12.78 7.19 -0.72
C LEU A 260 12.77 6.95 -2.24
N TRP A 261 12.32 7.94 -3.01
CA TRP A 261 12.23 7.86 -4.48
C TRP A 261 12.81 9.11 -5.14
N SER A 262 14.14 9.26 -5.09
CA SER A 262 14.84 10.47 -5.52
C SER A 262 14.69 10.82 -7.01
N SER A 263 14.46 9.83 -7.88
CA SER A 263 14.23 10.05 -9.31
C SER A 263 12.87 10.69 -9.63
N TYR A 264 11.90 10.62 -8.75
CA TYR A 264 10.57 11.22 -8.89
C TYR A 264 10.33 12.40 -7.94
N PHE A 265 10.76 12.25 -6.70
CA PHE A 265 10.72 13.27 -5.66
C PHE A 265 12.15 13.70 -5.32
N SER A 266 12.66 14.81 -5.91
CA SER A 266 13.93 15.39 -5.45
C SER A 266 13.77 15.97 -4.04
N LYS A 267 14.90 16.14 -3.29
CA LYS A 267 14.90 16.83 -2.00
C LYS A 267 14.25 18.22 -2.10
N GLN A 268 14.56 18.94 -3.16
CA GLN A 268 13.98 20.26 -3.42
C GLN A 268 12.46 20.20 -3.61
N LYS A 269 11.97 19.26 -4.42
CA LYS A 269 10.53 19.07 -4.67
C LYS A 269 9.78 18.75 -3.37
N LEU A 270 10.34 17.91 -2.51
CA LEU A 270 9.73 17.59 -1.21
C LEU A 270 9.79 18.80 -0.25
N ALA A 271 10.87 19.56 -0.25
CA ALA A 271 10.97 20.80 0.52
C ALA A 271 9.95 21.85 0.06
N ASP A 272 9.74 22.00 -1.25
CA ASP A 272 8.74 22.92 -1.81
C ASP A 272 7.30 22.47 -1.49
N ILE A 273 7.04 21.15 -1.51
CA ILE A 273 5.75 20.61 -1.07
C ILE A 273 5.55 20.92 0.42
N ARG A 274 6.54 20.63 1.26
CA ARG A 274 6.49 20.89 2.70
C ARG A 274 6.19 22.35 2.99
N ARG A 275 6.92 23.27 2.35
CA ARG A 275 6.72 24.73 2.51
C ARG A 275 5.28 25.13 2.20
N ARG A 276 4.68 24.60 1.13
CA ARG A 276 3.26 24.89 0.77
C ARG A 276 2.28 24.48 1.86
N PHE A 277 2.54 23.38 2.58
CA PHE A 277 1.74 23.03 3.75
C PHE A 277 2.00 23.95 4.94
N GLU A 278 3.26 24.32 5.17
CA GLU A 278 3.66 25.25 6.25
C GLU A 278 3.07 26.64 6.06
N ASP A 279 3.10 27.17 4.83
CA ASP A 279 2.57 28.51 4.47
C ASP A 279 1.07 28.66 4.78
N VAL A 280 0.31 27.57 4.81
CA VAL A 280 -1.12 27.57 5.16
C VAL A 280 -1.40 26.98 6.55
N GLY A 281 -0.38 26.80 7.39
CA GLY A 281 -0.52 26.29 8.76
C GLY A 281 -0.82 24.80 8.87
N LEU A 282 -0.59 24.02 7.82
CA LEU A 282 -0.88 22.58 7.72
C LEU A 282 0.37 21.70 7.74
N ALA A 283 1.45 22.10 8.41
CA ALA A 283 2.69 21.33 8.49
C ALA A 283 2.48 19.88 8.96
N HIS A 284 1.53 19.64 9.87
CA HIS A 284 1.15 18.31 10.33
C HIS A 284 0.60 17.42 9.21
N LYS A 285 -0.05 18.01 8.19
CA LYS A 285 -0.55 17.24 7.03
C LYS A 285 0.58 16.77 6.13
N PHE A 286 1.66 17.53 5.99
CA PHE A 286 2.84 17.04 5.32
C PHE A 286 3.44 15.83 6.07
N ALA A 287 3.53 15.90 7.40
CA ALA A 287 4.02 14.79 8.21
C ALA A 287 3.13 13.54 8.04
N GLN A 288 1.82 13.71 8.06
CA GLN A 288 0.86 12.64 7.83
C GLN A 288 1.01 12.00 6.43
N GLU A 289 0.97 12.80 5.37
CA GLU A 289 0.88 12.33 3.98
C GLU A 289 2.23 11.84 3.42
N TYR A 290 3.35 12.45 3.86
CA TYR A 290 4.67 12.14 3.31
C TYR A 290 5.61 11.43 4.29
N LEU A 291 5.35 11.51 5.60
CA LEU A 291 6.20 10.86 6.59
C LEU A 291 5.49 9.71 7.32
N ASN A 292 4.21 9.46 7.03
CA ASN A 292 3.38 8.52 7.76
C ASN A 292 3.36 8.79 9.29
N GLU A 293 3.43 10.07 9.66
CA GLU A 293 3.41 10.54 11.05
C GLU A 293 2.12 11.31 11.32
N ALA A 294 1.06 10.60 11.70
CA ALA A 294 -0.16 11.24 12.15
C ALA A 294 -0.03 11.68 13.60
N ARG A 295 -0.24 12.97 13.85
CA ARG A 295 -0.18 13.57 15.20
C ARG A 295 -1.58 13.88 15.70
N ASP A 296 -1.82 13.63 16.98
CA ASP A 296 -3.01 14.10 17.67
C ASP A 296 -2.83 15.57 18.06
N LEU A 297 -3.29 16.47 17.22
CA LEU A 297 -3.23 17.92 17.52
C LEU A 297 -4.38 18.39 18.42
N GLU A 298 -5.51 17.66 18.46
CA GLU A 298 -6.69 18.04 19.24
C GLU A 298 -6.52 17.68 20.73
N ASN A 299 -5.87 16.54 21.01
CA ASN A 299 -5.65 16.03 22.37
C ASN A 299 -4.20 16.16 22.84
N ALA A 300 -3.34 16.82 22.07
CA ALA A 300 -1.98 17.07 22.51
C ALA A 300 -2.00 17.88 23.81
N LYS A 301 -1.60 17.26 24.92
CA LYS A 301 -1.48 17.93 26.24
C LYS A 301 -0.55 19.14 26.17
N PHE A 302 0.39 19.12 25.22
CA PHE A 302 1.34 20.20 24.95
C PHE A 302 1.21 20.63 23.50
N LYS A 303 0.76 21.83 23.25
CA LYS A 303 0.77 22.45 21.92
C LYS A 303 2.18 22.95 21.65
N THR A 304 2.81 22.50 20.55
CA THR A 304 4.19 22.86 20.19
C THR A 304 4.38 24.36 19.96
N ASP A 305 3.33 25.08 19.60
CA ASP A 305 3.28 26.54 19.47
C ASP A 305 3.33 27.27 20.82
N ARG A 306 3.18 26.55 21.94
CA ARG A 306 3.28 27.05 23.30
C ARG A 306 4.51 26.51 24.06
N LEU A 307 5.38 25.76 23.38
CA LEU A 307 6.65 25.34 23.98
C LEU A 307 7.64 26.52 23.92
N GLU A 308 7.94 27.05 25.07
CA GLU A 308 9.06 27.99 25.23
C GLU A 308 10.32 27.17 25.50
N TYR A 309 11.34 27.38 24.68
CA TYR A 309 12.65 26.75 24.88
C TYR A 309 13.47 27.66 25.73
N TYR A 310 13.94 27.15 26.86
CA TYR A 310 14.80 27.89 27.76
C TYR A 310 16.25 27.51 27.50
N ASP A 311 17.09 28.49 27.26
CA ASP A 311 18.53 28.35 27.15
C ASP A 311 19.17 28.59 28.53
N HIS A 312 18.80 27.74 29.51
CA HIS A 312 19.20 27.87 30.90
C HIS A 312 19.82 26.56 31.38
N GLU A 313 20.84 26.69 32.23
CA GLU A 313 21.42 25.53 32.91
C GLU A 313 20.46 25.01 33.99
N PHE A 314 20.46 23.68 34.14
CA PHE A 314 19.61 23.01 35.09
C PHE A 314 20.39 22.73 36.39
N GLU A 315 19.96 23.31 37.51
CA GLU A 315 20.54 23.05 38.81
C GLU A 315 19.53 22.38 39.77
N SER A 316 20.03 21.41 40.55
CA SER A 316 19.26 20.78 41.64
C SER A 316 19.86 21.20 42.99
N LYS A 317 19.05 21.80 43.85
CA LYS A 317 19.47 22.22 45.21
C LYS A 317 18.33 21.94 46.21
N ASN A 318 18.66 21.27 47.34
CA ASN A 318 17.71 21.03 48.44
C ASN A 318 16.43 20.27 47.98
N ASN A 319 16.51 19.28 47.12
CA ASN A 319 15.38 18.55 46.53
C ASN A 319 14.46 19.37 45.61
N TYR A 320 14.87 20.53 45.20
CA TYR A 320 14.19 21.38 44.22
C TYR A 320 15.04 21.49 42.95
N ALA A 321 14.37 21.53 41.80
CA ALA A 321 14.99 21.76 40.50
C ALA A 321 14.82 23.24 40.11
N TYR A 322 15.87 23.83 39.57
CA TYR A 322 15.88 25.22 39.12
C TYR A 322 16.41 25.32 37.70
N LEU A 323 15.78 26.16 36.89
CA LEU A 323 16.38 26.69 35.66
C LEU A 323 17.14 27.96 36.01
N VAL A 324 18.45 27.96 35.79
CA VAL A 324 19.33 29.07 36.18
C VAL A 324 19.88 29.73 34.93
N ASN A 325 19.64 31.05 34.83
CA ASN A 325 20.42 31.90 33.92
C ASN A 325 21.33 32.83 34.73
N SER A 326 22.19 33.58 34.06
CA SER A 326 23.14 34.49 34.70
C SER A 326 22.50 35.56 35.60
N LYS A 327 21.17 35.67 35.67
CA LYS A 327 20.44 36.71 36.40
C LYS A 327 19.37 36.20 37.37
N GLU A 328 18.76 35.05 37.10
CA GLU A 328 17.63 34.55 37.91
C GLU A 328 17.64 33.00 37.98
N ALA A 329 17.20 32.48 39.15
CA ALA A 329 16.92 31.05 39.33
C ALA A 329 15.40 30.85 39.41
N ILE A 330 14.84 30.16 38.46
CA ILE A 330 13.39 29.88 38.38
C ILE A 330 13.12 28.48 38.91
N PRO A 331 12.35 28.29 40.00
CA PRO A 331 12.00 26.99 40.51
C PRO A 331 11.07 26.27 39.50
N VAL A 332 11.35 24.99 39.20
CA VAL A 332 10.55 24.19 38.27
C VAL A 332 10.07 22.91 38.95
N ASN A 333 8.84 22.55 38.72
CA ASN A 333 8.31 21.25 39.11
C ASN A 333 8.46 20.27 37.94
N ILE A 334 9.17 19.18 38.15
CA ILE A 334 9.28 18.08 37.19
C ILE A 334 8.23 17.08 37.57
N TYR A 335 7.26 16.85 36.67
CA TYR A 335 6.34 15.73 36.74
C TYR A 335 6.86 14.65 35.81
N ILE A 336 7.25 13.50 36.37
CA ILE A 336 7.70 12.31 35.65
C ILE A 336 6.48 11.45 35.32
#